data_20b0d4cb81fc87f15c7fabb5dc8226fd
#
_entry.id   20b0d4cb81fc87f15c7fabb5dc8226fd
#
_cell.length_a   1.000
_cell.length_b   1.000
_cell.length_c   1.000
_cell.angle_alpha   90.00
_cell.angle_beta   90.00
_cell.angle_gamma   90.00
#
_symmetry.space_group_name_H-M   'P 1'
#
loop_
_entity.id
_entity.type
_entity.pdbx_description
1 polymer ?
#
loop_
_entity_poly.entity_id
_entity_poly.type
_entity_poly.pdbx_seq_one_letter_code
_entity_poly.pdbx_strand_id
1 'polypeptide(L)'
;MAEYSSILLENAVESLSKLPGIGKKTALRLALHLLNSEDLETEQLADSLLKMKHNIMLCERCYNISDTKVCSICGNPRRDENTLCVVADMRDVLAIERTASYNGLYHVLGGVISPIEGISPNDLKISQLVQRTQKEDIKEIILALPATIEGDTTNFFIFRQLNDFKGKISVISKGIAVGDALEYVDEVTLGRSIQNRIPFNQK
;
A
#
# COMPACT_ATOMS: atom_id res chain seq x y z
N MET A 1 -29.76 0.62 29.73
CA MET A 1 -29.03 0.11 30.90
C MET A 1 -27.59 -0.14 30.45
N ALA A 2 -26.62 0.25 31.25
CA ALA A 2 -25.21 -0.04 30.95
C ALA A 2 -25.02 -1.57 30.84
N GLU A 3 -24.36 -2.04 29.81
CA GLU A 3 -24.07 -3.47 29.59
C GLU A 3 -23.06 -3.99 30.63
N TYR A 4 -22.27 -3.07 31.21
CA TYR A 4 -21.22 -3.34 32.20
C TYR A 4 -21.42 -2.54 33.48
N SER A 5 -20.90 -3.04 34.60
CA SER A 5 -20.95 -2.36 35.90
C SER A 5 -20.15 -1.06 35.96
N SER A 6 -19.30 -0.80 34.97
CA SER A 6 -18.43 0.40 34.88
C SER A 6 -18.60 1.08 33.55
N ILE A 7 -18.97 2.36 33.54
CA ILE A 7 -19.05 3.22 32.35
C ILE A 7 -17.67 3.38 31.69
N LEU A 8 -16.60 3.40 32.48
CA LEU A 8 -15.23 3.50 31.92
C LEU A 8 -14.86 2.26 31.13
N LEU A 9 -15.21 1.08 31.63
CA LEU A 9 -15.02 -0.18 30.90
C LEU A 9 -15.87 -0.21 29.61
N GLU A 10 -17.12 0.22 29.70
CA GLU A 10 -18.03 0.28 28.55
C GLU A 10 -17.45 1.16 27.43
N ASN A 11 -16.98 2.37 27.77
CA ASN A 11 -16.37 3.30 26.82
C ASN A 11 -15.11 2.72 26.16
N ALA A 12 -14.27 2.02 26.91
CA ALA A 12 -13.08 1.36 26.39
C ALA A 12 -13.45 0.24 25.41
N VAL A 13 -14.42 -0.62 25.77
CA VAL A 13 -14.92 -1.69 24.91
C VAL A 13 -15.56 -1.13 23.63
N GLU A 14 -16.37 -0.09 23.73
CA GLU A 14 -16.94 0.58 22.57
C GLU A 14 -15.87 1.13 21.63
N SER A 15 -14.88 1.82 22.17
CA SER A 15 -13.78 2.40 21.39
C SER A 15 -12.98 1.34 20.65
N LEU A 16 -12.61 0.25 21.32
CA LEU A 16 -11.90 -0.87 20.72
C LEU A 16 -12.75 -1.61 19.68
N SER A 17 -14.07 -1.72 19.90
CA SER A 17 -14.98 -2.39 18.95
C SER A 17 -15.22 -1.63 17.64
N LYS A 18 -14.86 -0.34 17.58
CA LYS A 18 -14.89 0.46 16.33
C LYS A 18 -13.73 0.12 15.39
N LEU A 19 -12.71 -0.60 15.87
CA LEU A 19 -11.59 -1.00 15.02
C LEU A 19 -12.00 -2.16 14.09
N PRO A 20 -11.60 -2.12 12.80
CA PRO A 20 -11.93 -3.16 11.84
C PRO A 20 -11.49 -4.55 12.33
N GLY A 21 -12.37 -5.55 12.24
CA GLY A 21 -12.09 -6.92 12.67
C GLY A 21 -12.19 -7.15 14.19
N ILE A 22 -12.47 -6.14 15.01
CA ILE A 22 -12.63 -6.26 16.45
C ILE A 22 -14.12 -6.23 16.81
N GLY A 23 -14.68 -7.40 17.13
CA GLY A 23 -16.03 -7.50 17.68
C GLY A 23 -16.06 -7.21 19.20
N LYS A 24 -17.27 -6.95 19.76
CA LYS A 24 -17.48 -6.64 21.18
C LYS A 24 -16.79 -7.63 22.15
N LYS A 25 -16.87 -8.95 21.87
CA LYS A 25 -16.25 -9.98 22.71
C LYS A 25 -14.71 -9.85 22.75
N THR A 26 -14.10 -9.56 21.61
CA THR A 26 -12.65 -9.33 21.53
C THR A 26 -12.28 -8.01 22.20
N ALA A 27 -13.07 -6.95 21.97
CA ALA A 27 -12.88 -5.65 22.61
C ALA A 27 -12.91 -5.73 24.14
N LEU A 28 -13.87 -6.48 24.70
CA LEU A 28 -13.95 -6.71 26.15
C LEU A 28 -12.70 -7.43 26.66
N ARG A 29 -12.25 -8.49 25.97
CA ARG A 29 -11.03 -9.22 26.35
C ARG A 29 -9.80 -8.33 26.35
N LEU A 30 -9.67 -7.45 25.34
CA LEU A 30 -8.57 -6.48 25.26
C LEU A 30 -8.65 -5.44 26.36
N ALA A 31 -9.85 -4.88 26.62
CA ALA A 31 -10.04 -3.90 27.70
C ALA A 31 -9.71 -4.49 29.07
N LEU A 32 -10.13 -5.71 29.35
CA LEU A 32 -9.79 -6.41 30.62
C LEU A 32 -8.31 -6.75 30.71
N HIS A 33 -7.65 -7.07 29.59
CA HIS A 33 -6.20 -7.27 29.57
C HIS A 33 -5.46 -5.97 29.96
N LEU A 34 -5.82 -4.85 29.34
CA LEU A 34 -5.22 -3.55 29.66
C LEU A 34 -5.51 -3.12 31.11
N LEU A 35 -6.71 -3.42 31.64
CA LEU A 35 -7.05 -3.13 33.05
C LEU A 35 -6.18 -3.91 34.04
N ASN A 36 -5.73 -5.11 33.67
CA ASN A 36 -4.90 -5.98 34.51
C ASN A 36 -3.39 -5.85 34.21
N SER A 37 -2.99 -5.08 33.19
CA SER A 37 -1.59 -4.78 32.94
C SER A 37 -1.10 -3.61 33.78
N GLU A 38 0.21 -3.38 33.80
CA GLU A 38 0.78 -2.22 34.50
C GLU A 38 0.33 -0.91 33.83
N ASP A 39 0.08 0.13 34.62
CA ASP A 39 -0.35 1.46 34.15
C ASP A 39 0.57 1.98 33.05
N LEU A 40 1.89 1.77 33.19
CA LEU A 40 2.91 2.19 32.25
C LEU A 40 2.73 1.55 30.86
N GLU A 41 2.33 0.28 30.77
CA GLU A 41 2.10 -0.40 29.50
C GLU A 41 0.91 0.20 28.76
N THR A 42 -0.16 0.48 29.48
CA THR A 42 -1.37 1.12 28.93
C THR A 42 -1.08 2.55 28.47
N GLU A 43 -0.32 3.32 29.25
CA GLU A 43 0.12 4.67 28.87
C GLU A 43 1.01 4.66 27.64
N GLN A 44 1.98 3.74 27.55
CA GLN A 44 2.84 3.61 26.38
C GLN A 44 2.07 3.24 25.11
N LEU A 45 1.08 2.37 25.19
CA LEU A 45 0.21 2.03 24.08
C LEU A 45 -0.59 3.25 23.61
N ALA A 46 -1.24 3.95 24.53
CA ALA A 46 -2.01 5.16 24.23
C ALA A 46 -1.13 6.25 23.59
N ASP A 47 0.04 6.48 24.14
CA ASP A 47 1.02 7.45 23.69
C ASP A 47 1.55 7.11 22.26
N SER A 48 1.81 5.83 22.01
CA SER A 48 2.26 5.36 20.69
C SER A 48 1.20 5.58 19.60
N LEU A 49 -0.07 5.32 19.91
CA LEU A 49 -1.18 5.57 18.99
C LEU A 49 -1.37 7.06 18.71
N LEU A 50 -1.29 7.90 19.76
CA LEU A 50 -1.39 9.35 19.62
C LEU A 50 -0.22 9.92 18.79
N LYS A 51 1.02 9.52 19.09
CA LYS A 51 2.21 9.93 18.35
C LYS A 51 2.13 9.51 16.89
N MET A 52 1.75 8.27 16.62
CA MET A 52 1.51 7.78 15.27
C MET A 52 0.50 8.68 14.53
N LYS A 53 -0.66 8.94 15.15
CA LYS A 53 -1.73 9.73 14.51
C LYS A 53 -1.34 11.17 14.23
N HIS A 54 -0.58 11.81 15.13
CA HIS A 54 -0.26 13.24 15.05
C HIS A 54 1.04 13.54 14.28
N ASN A 55 2.01 12.63 14.30
CA ASN A 55 3.35 12.93 13.79
C ASN A 55 3.66 12.26 12.45
N ILE A 56 2.94 11.19 12.07
CA ILE A 56 3.11 10.62 10.73
C ILE A 56 2.63 11.61 9.68
N MET A 57 3.46 11.80 8.67
CA MET A 57 3.19 12.61 7.49
C MET A 57 3.41 11.79 6.21
N LEU A 58 3.04 12.35 5.07
CA LEU A 58 3.40 11.79 3.77
C LEU A 58 4.75 12.35 3.33
N CYS A 59 5.60 11.48 2.80
CA CYS A 59 6.85 11.90 2.17
C CYS A 59 6.58 12.86 1.01
N GLU A 60 7.24 14.01 1.01
CA GLU A 60 7.05 15.04 -0.02
C GLU A 60 7.43 14.56 -1.44
N ARG A 61 8.31 13.52 -1.55
CA ARG A 61 8.77 12.99 -2.83
C ARG A 61 7.93 11.81 -3.35
N CYS A 62 7.55 10.86 -2.50
CA CYS A 62 6.91 9.61 -2.93
C CYS A 62 5.52 9.37 -2.37
N TYR A 63 5.03 10.19 -1.46
CA TYR A 63 3.73 10.09 -0.79
C TYR A 63 3.54 8.82 0.07
N ASN A 64 4.61 8.09 0.35
CA ASN A 64 4.59 7.05 1.38
C ASN A 64 4.52 7.68 2.77
N ILE A 65 4.02 6.95 3.76
CA ILE A 65 4.05 7.39 5.16
C ILE A 65 5.49 7.53 5.66
N SER A 66 5.73 8.56 6.48
CA SER A 66 7.05 8.91 6.96
C SER A 66 6.98 9.70 8.25
N ASP A 67 8.01 9.59 9.08
CA ASP A 67 8.19 10.45 10.26
C ASP A 67 8.91 11.76 9.91
N THR A 68 9.42 11.88 8.70
CA THR A 68 10.18 13.05 8.20
C THR A 68 9.69 13.45 6.80
N LYS A 69 10.03 14.68 6.38
CA LYS A 69 9.64 15.22 5.06
C LYS A 69 10.04 14.32 3.88
N VAL A 70 11.20 13.68 3.98
CA VAL A 70 11.69 12.72 2.99
C VAL A 70 11.90 11.39 3.69
N CYS A 71 11.19 10.34 3.27
CA CYS A 71 11.26 9.02 3.90
C CYS A 71 12.63 8.36 3.72
N SER A 72 12.91 7.34 4.52
CA SER A 72 14.18 6.59 4.50
C SER A 72 14.51 5.96 3.13
N ILE A 73 13.50 5.62 2.33
CA ILE A 73 13.71 5.10 0.97
C ILE A 73 14.16 6.22 0.03
N CYS A 74 13.44 7.34 0.00
CA CYS A 74 13.76 8.47 -0.88
C CYS A 74 15.05 9.21 -0.49
N GLY A 75 15.44 9.16 0.78
CA GLY A 75 16.68 9.75 1.29
C GLY A 75 17.90 8.82 1.22
N ASN A 76 17.75 7.59 0.77
CA ASN A 76 18.85 6.63 0.71
C ASN A 76 19.64 6.78 -0.60
N PRO A 77 20.91 7.24 -0.57
CA PRO A 77 21.70 7.46 -1.77
C PRO A 77 22.13 6.18 -2.51
N ARG A 78 21.84 5.00 -1.93
CA ARG A 78 22.12 3.71 -2.57
C ARG A 78 20.98 3.25 -3.49
N ARG A 79 19.85 3.96 -3.52
CA ARG A 79 18.71 3.64 -4.38
C ARG A 79 18.96 4.12 -5.80
N ASP A 80 18.46 3.35 -6.75
CA ASP A 80 18.43 3.74 -8.15
C ASP A 80 17.36 4.81 -8.37
N GLU A 81 17.77 6.04 -8.64
CA GLU A 81 16.87 7.16 -8.86
C GLU A 81 16.23 7.17 -10.26
N ASN A 82 16.74 6.35 -11.19
CA ASN A 82 16.23 6.27 -12.56
C ASN A 82 15.03 5.30 -12.70
N THR A 83 14.79 4.44 -11.71
CA THR A 83 13.70 3.45 -11.72
C THR A 83 12.66 3.80 -10.67
N LEU A 84 11.41 3.97 -11.12
CA LEU A 84 10.28 4.37 -10.28
C LEU A 84 9.18 3.31 -10.28
N CYS A 85 8.88 2.73 -9.11
CA CYS A 85 7.77 1.80 -8.93
C CYS A 85 6.53 2.54 -8.42
N VAL A 86 5.44 2.50 -9.16
CA VAL A 86 4.16 3.10 -8.82
C VAL A 86 3.27 2.06 -8.18
N VAL A 87 2.80 2.34 -6.97
CA VAL A 87 2.00 1.43 -6.14
C VAL A 87 0.73 2.11 -5.64
N ALA A 88 -0.27 1.32 -5.25
CA ALA A 88 -1.52 1.85 -4.72
C ALA A 88 -1.34 2.42 -3.32
N ASP A 89 -0.73 1.67 -2.40
CA ASP A 89 -0.55 2.13 -1.02
C ASP A 89 0.78 1.65 -0.38
N MET A 90 0.98 2.00 0.90
CA MET A 90 2.19 1.64 1.63
C MET A 90 2.37 0.13 1.85
N ARG A 91 1.30 -0.66 1.85
CA ARG A 91 1.36 -2.12 2.02
C ARG A 91 2.08 -2.76 0.86
N ASP A 92 1.86 -2.21 -0.35
CA ASP A 92 2.53 -2.64 -1.57
C ASP A 92 4.03 -2.33 -1.51
N VAL A 93 4.41 -1.13 -1.00
CA VAL A 93 5.82 -0.78 -0.76
C VAL A 93 6.47 -1.81 0.16
N LEU A 94 5.83 -2.12 1.30
CA LEU A 94 6.35 -3.10 2.25
C LEU A 94 6.45 -4.50 1.66
N ALA A 95 5.49 -4.91 0.83
CA ALA A 95 5.50 -6.20 0.16
C ALA A 95 6.68 -6.31 -0.81
N ILE A 96 6.91 -5.29 -1.63
CA ILE A 96 8.02 -5.25 -2.59
C ILE A 96 9.38 -5.20 -1.87
N GLU A 97 9.53 -4.35 -0.85
CA GLU A 97 10.76 -4.24 -0.05
C GLU A 97 11.17 -5.58 0.60
N ARG A 98 10.20 -6.36 1.09
CA ARG A 98 10.46 -7.70 1.67
C ARG A 98 11.08 -8.68 0.69
N THR A 99 10.88 -8.49 -0.62
CA THR A 99 11.49 -9.36 -1.63
C THR A 99 12.99 -9.15 -1.77
N ALA A 100 13.52 -7.99 -1.34
CA ALA A 100 14.88 -7.53 -1.56
C ALA A 100 15.33 -7.55 -3.04
N SER A 101 14.38 -7.60 -3.98
CA SER A 101 14.64 -7.71 -5.43
C SER A 101 14.51 -6.38 -6.17
N TYR A 102 14.12 -5.30 -5.47
CA TYR A 102 13.93 -3.98 -6.03
C TYR A 102 14.78 -2.95 -5.28
N ASN A 103 15.52 -2.14 -6.02
CA ASN A 103 16.38 -1.11 -5.44
C ASN A 103 16.07 0.31 -5.95
N GLY A 104 14.96 0.50 -6.65
CA GLY A 104 14.52 1.82 -7.13
C GLY A 104 13.74 2.63 -6.10
N LEU A 105 13.13 3.72 -6.58
CA LEU A 105 12.27 4.59 -5.79
C LEU A 105 10.78 4.21 -5.99
N TYR A 106 9.93 4.73 -5.11
CA TYR A 106 8.49 4.50 -5.16
C TYR A 106 7.71 5.80 -5.41
N HIS A 107 6.47 5.62 -5.90
CA HIS A 107 5.43 6.64 -5.90
C HIS A 107 4.11 6.00 -5.46
N VAL A 108 3.58 6.47 -4.33
CA VAL A 108 2.35 5.93 -3.73
C VAL A 108 1.18 6.79 -4.19
N LEU A 109 0.20 6.18 -4.85
CA LEU A 109 -0.96 6.88 -5.40
C LEU A 109 -2.00 7.27 -4.35
N GLY A 110 -2.10 6.48 -3.26
CA GLY A 110 -3.14 6.61 -2.24
C GLY A 110 -4.39 5.76 -2.53
N GLY A 111 -4.35 4.90 -3.54
CA GLY A 111 -5.44 3.99 -3.93
C GLY A 111 -5.43 3.68 -5.43
N VAL A 112 -6.58 3.21 -5.91
CA VAL A 112 -6.87 2.98 -7.34
C VAL A 112 -8.16 3.71 -7.72
N ILE A 113 -8.35 4.01 -9.00
CA ILE A 113 -9.60 4.60 -9.52
C ILE A 113 -10.73 3.59 -9.29
N SER A 114 -11.71 3.94 -8.49
CA SER A 114 -12.85 3.09 -8.15
C SER A 114 -14.13 3.93 -8.11
N PRO A 115 -14.91 3.96 -9.22
CA PRO A 115 -16.17 4.70 -9.26
C PRO A 115 -17.19 4.19 -8.21
N ILE A 116 -17.14 2.89 -7.88
CA ILE A 116 -18.03 2.28 -6.89
C ILE A 116 -17.72 2.82 -5.48
N GLU A 117 -16.45 3.04 -5.17
CA GLU A 117 -16.02 3.61 -3.90
C GLU A 117 -15.93 5.15 -3.94
N GLY A 118 -16.31 5.78 -5.06
CA GLY A 118 -16.26 7.22 -5.25
C GLY A 118 -14.86 7.78 -5.44
N ILE A 119 -13.85 6.94 -5.72
CA ILE A 119 -12.44 7.38 -5.89
C ILE A 119 -12.22 7.77 -7.34
N SER A 120 -12.01 9.06 -7.58
CA SER A 120 -11.71 9.63 -8.88
C SER A 120 -10.18 9.77 -9.10
N PRO A 121 -9.72 9.99 -10.33
CA PRO A 121 -8.29 10.26 -10.60
C PRO A 121 -7.74 11.47 -9.83
N ASN A 122 -8.57 12.45 -9.48
CA ASN A 122 -8.15 13.65 -8.77
C ASN A 122 -7.91 13.41 -7.28
N ASP A 123 -8.46 12.33 -6.73
CA ASP A 123 -8.24 11.92 -5.33
C ASP A 123 -6.88 11.22 -5.16
N LEU A 124 -6.29 10.77 -6.27
CA LEU A 124 -5.02 10.05 -6.32
C LEU A 124 -3.84 10.97 -6.67
N LYS A 125 -2.63 10.56 -6.31
CA LYS A 125 -1.40 11.31 -6.57
C LYS A 125 -0.86 11.14 -8.02
N ILE A 126 -1.77 11.02 -9.00
CA ILE A 126 -1.40 10.79 -10.42
C ILE A 126 -0.81 12.07 -11.04
N SER A 127 -1.39 13.24 -10.78
CA SER A 127 -0.86 14.51 -11.28
C SER A 127 0.56 14.79 -10.74
N GLN A 128 0.81 14.41 -9.48
CA GLN A 128 2.13 14.52 -8.86
C GLN A 128 3.14 13.54 -9.48
N LEU A 129 2.69 12.33 -9.87
CA LEU A 129 3.51 11.39 -10.63
C LEU A 129 3.97 12.02 -11.96
N VAL A 130 3.04 12.59 -12.73
CA VAL A 130 3.37 13.25 -14.00
C VAL A 130 4.35 14.41 -13.81
N GLN A 131 4.11 15.27 -12.81
CA GLN A 131 5.05 16.35 -12.49
C GLN A 131 6.44 15.84 -12.10
N ARG A 132 6.50 14.72 -11.39
CA ARG A 132 7.74 14.09 -10.96
C ARG A 132 8.56 13.58 -12.15
N THR A 133 7.91 12.94 -13.13
CA THR A 133 8.58 12.45 -14.35
C THR A 133 9.14 13.58 -15.24
N GLN A 134 8.65 14.80 -15.07
CA GLN A 134 9.17 15.98 -15.77
C GLN A 134 10.36 16.63 -15.06
N LYS A 135 10.51 16.38 -13.74
CA LYS A 135 11.53 17.02 -12.90
C LYS A 135 12.72 16.12 -12.59
N GLU A 136 12.50 14.81 -12.56
CA GLU A 136 13.51 13.80 -12.20
C GLU A 136 13.92 13.03 -13.48
N ASP A 137 15.18 12.58 -13.56
CA ASP A 137 15.71 11.78 -14.70
C ASP A 137 15.28 10.31 -14.56
N ILE A 138 13.96 10.06 -14.62
CA ILE A 138 13.38 8.73 -14.56
C ILE A 138 13.49 8.08 -15.92
N LYS A 139 14.03 6.86 -15.99
CA LYS A 139 14.21 6.08 -17.22
C LYS A 139 13.21 4.93 -17.33
N GLU A 140 12.77 4.39 -16.19
CA GLU A 140 11.75 3.35 -16.18
C GLU A 140 10.71 3.61 -15.09
N ILE A 141 9.43 3.44 -15.48
CA ILE A 141 8.28 3.42 -14.57
C ILE A 141 7.71 2.01 -14.56
N ILE A 142 7.65 1.41 -13.38
CA ILE A 142 7.04 0.09 -13.17
C ILE A 142 5.68 0.31 -12.51
N LEU A 143 4.61 -0.05 -13.21
CA LEU A 143 3.25 -0.01 -12.66
C LEU A 143 2.98 -1.30 -11.88
N ALA A 144 2.97 -1.19 -10.55
CA ALA A 144 2.79 -2.29 -9.61
C ALA A 144 1.46 -2.14 -8.84
N LEU A 145 0.36 -1.96 -9.59
CA LEU A 145 -0.99 -1.84 -9.04
C LEU A 145 -1.66 -3.21 -8.90
N PRO A 146 -2.70 -3.34 -8.06
CA PRO A 146 -3.44 -4.58 -7.89
C PRO A 146 -3.93 -5.16 -9.23
N ALA A 147 -3.93 -6.49 -9.35
CA ALA A 147 -4.36 -7.20 -10.56
C ALA A 147 -5.90 -7.28 -10.67
N THR A 148 -6.61 -6.19 -10.38
CA THR A 148 -8.07 -6.02 -10.45
C THR A 148 -8.45 -5.15 -11.65
N ILE A 149 -9.75 -5.05 -11.94
CA ILE A 149 -10.28 -4.17 -12.99
C ILE A 149 -9.96 -2.71 -12.70
N GLU A 150 -10.05 -2.30 -11.41
CA GLU A 150 -9.72 -0.95 -10.95
C GLU A 150 -8.22 -0.66 -11.13
N GLY A 151 -7.36 -1.63 -10.79
CA GLY A 151 -5.91 -1.51 -10.98
C GLY A 151 -5.54 -1.41 -12.47
N ASP A 152 -6.16 -2.22 -13.34
CA ASP A 152 -5.94 -2.16 -14.79
C ASP A 152 -6.45 -0.84 -15.38
N THR A 153 -7.62 -0.35 -14.93
CA THR A 153 -8.17 0.95 -15.31
C THR A 153 -7.23 2.09 -14.90
N THR A 154 -6.68 2.01 -13.69
CA THR A 154 -5.74 3.00 -13.16
C THR A 154 -4.42 2.96 -13.94
N ASN A 155 -3.89 1.77 -14.26
CA ASN A 155 -2.70 1.61 -15.10
C ASN A 155 -2.89 2.28 -16.47
N PHE A 156 -4.03 2.03 -17.11
CA PHE A 156 -4.36 2.63 -18.42
C PHE A 156 -4.48 4.15 -18.33
N PHE A 157 -5.12 4.65 -17.29
CA PHE A 157 -5.25 6.10 -17.07
C PHE A 157 -3.87 6.75 -16.89
N ILE A 158 -3.01 6.18 -16.04
CA ILE A 158 -1.63 6.66 -15.81
C ILE A 158 -0.84 6.65 -17.12
N PHE A 159 -0.91 5.54 -17.86
CA PHE A 159 -0.22 5.42 -19.15
C PHE A 159 -0.61 6.55 -20.12
N ARG A 160 -1.90 6.91 -20.19
CA ARG A 160 -2.37 8.02 -21.00
C ARG A 160 -1.90 9.39 -20.52
N GLN A 161 -1.74 9.58 -19.20
CA GLN A 161 -1.22 10.83 -18.63
C GLN A 161 0.30 11.00 -18.86
N LEU A 162 1.00 9.89 -19.07
CA LEU A 162 2.44 9.85 -19.30
C LEU A 162 2.83 9.80 -20.79
N ASN A 163 1.99 10.29 -21.71
CA ASN A 163 2.22 10.26 -23.15
C ASN A 163 3.53 10.96 -23.58
N ASP A 164 3.97 11.98 -22.83
CA ASP A 164 5.21 12.72 -23.08
C ASP A 164 6.45 12.09 -22.42
N PHE A 165 6.27 11.08 -21.60
CA PHE A 165 7.36 10.38 -20.93
C PHE A 165 8.17 9.56 -21.96
N LYS A 166 9.50 9.79 -22.02
CA LYS A 166 10.40 9.18 -23.01
C LYS A 166 11.04 7.86 -22.53
N GLY A 167 10.88 7.54 -21.24
CA GLY A 167 11.39 6.31 -20.65
C GLY A 167 10.50 5.10 -20.94
N LYS A 168 10.88 3.97 -20.37
CA LYS A 168 10.14 2.72 -20.46
C LYS A 168 9.01 2.69 -19.42
N ILE A 169 7.82 2.27 -19.80
CA ILE A 169 6.73 1.95 -18.87
C ILE A 169 6.50 0.45 -18.92
N SER A 170 6.59 -0.21 -17.77
CA SER A 170 6.38 -1.64 -17.59
C SER A 170 5.32 -1.90 -16.53
N VAL A 171 4.73 -3.08 -16.55
CA VAL A 171 3.76 -3.55 -15.55
C VAL A 171 4.31 -4.82 -14.92
N ILE A 172 4.09 -5.00 -13.62
CA ILE A 172 4.48 -6.24 -12.96
C ILE A 172 3.79 -7.44 -13.61
N SER A 173 4.52 -8.54 -13.70
CA SER A 173 4.04 -9.78 -14.31
C SER A 173 2.81 -10.31 -13.57
N LYS A 174 1.78 -10.68 -14.32
CA LYS A 174 0.59 -11.37 -13.81
C LYS A 174 0.69 -12.83 -14.25
N GLY A 175 0.66 -13.76 -13.31
CA GLY A 175 0.86 -15.17 -13.65
C GLY A 175 0.58 -16.12 -12.50
N ILE A 176 0.92 -17.38 -12.73
CA ILE A 176 0.75 -18.50 -11.79
C ILE A 176 1.77 -18.36 -10.68
N ALA A 177 1.34 -18.53 -9.43
CA ALA A 177 2.22 -18.49 -8.28
C ALA A 177 3.20 -19.67 -8.27
N VAL A 178 4.41 -19.45 -7.78
CA VAL A 178 5.43 -20.50 -7.69
C VAL A 178 4.98 -21.56 -6.69
N GLY A 179 4.92 -22.81 -7.15
CA GLY A 179 4.49 -23.95 -6.34
C GLY A 179 3.03 -24.36 -6.54
N ASP A 180 2.24 -23.58 -7.26
CA ASP A 180 0.85 -23.94 -7.57
C ASP A 180 0.78 -24.97 -8.69
N ALA A 181 -0.14 -25.95 -8.55
CA ALA A 181 -0.50 -26.85 -9.64
C ALA A 181 -1.57 -26.17 -10.54
N LEU A 182 -1.46 -26.39 -11.85
CA LEU A 182 -2.34 -25.73 -12.85
C LEU A 182 -3.84 -25.97 -12.60
N GLU A 183 -4.20 -27.09 -12.01
CA GLU A 183 -5.59 -27.47 -11.69
C GLU A 183 -6.25 -26.59 -10.63
N TYR A 184 -5.46 -25.87 -9.81
CA TYR A 184 -5.96 -24.97 -8.76
C TYR A 184 -5.93 -23.49 -9.18
N VAL A 185 -5.38 -23.18 -10.36
CA VAL A 185 -5.32 -21.80 -10.86
C VAL A 185 -6.65 -21.45 -11.52
N ASP A 186 -7.17 -20.27 -11.22
CA ASP A 186 -8.41 -19.79 -11.85
C ASP A 186 -8.24 -19.64 -13.38
N GLU A 187 -9.33 -19.81 -14.13
CA GLU A 187 -9.34 -19.83 -15.60
C GLU A 187 -8.82 -18.51 -16.22
N VAL A 188 -9.07 -17.38 -15.58
CA VAL A 188 -8.64 -16.04 -16.07
C VAL A 188 -7.14 -15.91 -15.95
N THR A 189 -6.57 -16.25 -14.79
CA THR A 189 -5.12 -16.23 -14.56
C THR A 189 -4.40 -17.20 -15.48
N LEU A 190 -4.90 -18.43 -15.61
CA LEU A 190 -4.32 -19.43 -16.50
C LEU A 190 -4.35 -18.98 -17.96
N GLY A 191 -5.49 -18.46 -18.44
CA GLY A 191 -5.66 -17.95 -19.79
C GLY A 191 -4.71 -16.78 -20.09
N ARG A 192 -4.58 -15.82 -19.16
CA ARG A 192 -3.62 -14.71 -19.29
C ARG A 192 -2.17 -15.17 -19.30
N SER A 193 -1.82 -16.17 -18.48
CA SER A 193 -0.47 -16.74 -18.42
C SER A 193 -0.08 -17.41 -19.73
N ILE A 194 -1.01 -18.13 -20.38
CA ILE A 194 -0.80 -18.73 -21.70
C ILE A 194 -0.63 -17.66 -22.78
N GLN A 195 -1.45 -16.60 -22.76
CA GLN A 195 -1.36 -15.50 -23.72
C GLN A 195 -0.04 -14.73 -23.60
N ASN A 196 0.41 -14.48 -22.37
CA ASN A 196 1.62 -13.72 -22.05
C ASN A 196 2.86 -14.61 -21.81
N ARG A 197 2.83 -15.88 -22.29
CA ARG A 197 3.95 -16.79 -22.13
C ARG A 197 5.24 -16.23 -22.71
N ILE A 198 6.33 -16.42 -22.01
CA ILE A 198 7.67 -16.04 -22.45
C ILE A 198 8.40 -17.23 -23.09
N PRO A 199 9.29 -17.01 -24.08
CA PRO A 199 10.14 -18.07 -24.61
C PRO A 199 11.00 -18.72 -23.52
N PHE A 200 11.10 -20.03 -23.54
CA PHE A 200 12.00 -20.76 -22.64
C PHE A 200 13.44 -20.62 -23.17
N ASN A 201 14.19 -19.70 -22.60
CA ASN A 201 15.60 -19.54 -22.90
C ASN A 201 16.41 -20.23 -21.79
N GLN A 202 17.29 -21.14 -22.16
CA GLN A 202 18.33 -21.62 -21.24
C GLN A 202 19.26 -20.43 -20.95
N LYS A 203 19.35 -20.04 -19.67
CA LYS A 203 20.38 -19.11 -19.20
C LYS A 203 21.69 -19.84 -19.05
#